data_fdcbbe10f1131ac5459f6c30085ee974
#
_entry.id   fdcbbe10f1131ac5459f6c30085ee974
#
_cell.length_a   1.000
_cell.length_b   1.000
_cell.length_c   1.000
_cell.angle_alpha   90.00
_cell.angle_beta   90.00
_cell.angle_gamma   90.00
#
_symmetry.space_group_name_H-M   'P 1'
#
loop_
_entity.id
_entity.type
_entity.pdbx_description
1 polymer ?
#
loop_
_entity_poly.entity_id
_entity_poly.type
_entity_poly.pdbx_seq_one_letter_code
_entity_poly.pdbx_strand_id
1 'polypeptide(L)'
;MRMEKKAGFLIAIILVVCCVSVQSATLTVSRGNDLQATIDYASDGDTILVGPKEFEAAPRAFVDSLCGNCTEQKTPVNASYGYIIKNKSLTIMGLDRAESILTTNAGYGIFFVNSPNSALGNLTVTGGKRDADGNATDAAVVARNSNVHIHNVDVINNDHRIDTVIVGVGGIFGREGAELYIKNCHIENNGWDGIALYRGASALVTDCIIKNGRGAGIGVTWDATCVAYRNIVTGYWKGIGAFGTSWVVAHNNAVIDNLGWGMIATGSAFMDIANNVVHHNGNCGVAPWSSESRGRIVNNIITNNGWRTEWVCPCVGVWNYGDWAKWQFGYNIVWNNKEGNYRDIWDQTDINGNISVDPGFVGESVFILRDNSPAIDTGHPEISDQDGTRSDIGLYGGPQAKRH
;
A
#
# COMPACT_ATOMS: atom_id res chain seq x y z
N MET A 1 -66.62 55.00 11.01
CA MET A 1 -65.50 54.49 10.23
C MET A 1 -65.16 53.12 10.81
N ARG A 2 -65.59 52.02 10.16
CA ARG A 2 -65.43 50.63 10.62
C ARG A 2 -64.15 50.11 10.03
N MET A 3 -63.22 49.69 10.89
CA MET A 3 -62.02 48.97 10.48
C MET A 3 -62.33 47.47 10.41
N GLU A 4 -62.24 46.88 9.21
CA GLU A 4 -62.30 45.44 9.00
C GLU A 4 -60.92 44.82 9.31
N LYS A 5 -60.92 43.87 10.24
CA LYS A 5 -59.71 42.99 10.49
C LYS A 5 -59.77 41.88 9.49
N LYS A 6 -58.76 41.83 8.57
CA LYS A 6 -58.47 40.64 7.75
C LYS A 6 -57.68 39.66 8.59
N ALA A 7 -58.24 38.48 8.86
CA ALA A 7 -57.53 37.33 9.43
C ALA A 7 -56.77 36.59 8.32
N GLY A 8 -55.47 36.61 8.38
CA GLY A 8 -54.64 35.82 7.49
C GLY A 8 -54.54 34.41 8.05
N PHE A 9 -54.95 33.40 7.29
CA PHE A 9 -54.81 32.01 7.59
C PHE A 9 -53.40 31.59 7.14
N LEU A 10 -52.51 31.24 8.09
CA LEU A 10 -51.19 30.69 7.84
C LEU A 10 -51.33 29.17 7.73
N ILE A 11 -51.21 28.61 6.51
CA ILE A 11 -51.17 27.16 6.30
C ILE A 11 -49.72 26.73 6.52
N ALA A 12 -49.46 26.08 7.64
CA ALA A 12 -48.18 25.41 7.90
C ALA A 12 -48.17 24.06 7.18
N ILE A 13 -47.42 23.96 6.09
CA ILE A 13 -47.12 22.67 5.44
C ILE A 13 -46.08 21.95 6.29
N ILE A 14 -46.49 20.92 7.04
CA ILE A 14 -45.60 20.02 7.74
C ILE A 14 -45.11 19.03 6.71
N LEU A 15 -43.85 19.19 6.26
CA LEU A 15 -43.12 18.17 5.47
C LEU A 15 -42.71 17.04 6.42
N VAL A 16 -43.49 15.96 6.43
CA VAL A 16 -43.05 14.72 7.10
C VAL A 16 -42.01 14.05 6.21
N VAL A 17 -40.73 14.27 6.51
CA VAL A 17 -39.63 13.50 5.94
C VAL A 17 -39.68 12.13 6.62
N CYS A 18 -40.29 11.13 5.97
CA CYS A 18 -40.14 9.75 6.34
C CYS A 18 -38.68 9.36 6.04
N CYS A 19 -37.82 9.36 7.05
CA CYS A 19 -36.53 8.64 6.98
C CYS A 19 -36.87 7.15 6.92
N VAL A 20 -36.97 6.60 5.71
CA VAL A 20 -36.97 5.15 5.51
C VAL A 20 -35.53 4.74 5.81
N SER A 21 -35.27 4.12 6.97
CA SER A 21 -34.03 3.42 7.22
C SER A 21 -33.97 2.25 6.22
N VAL A 22 -33.16 2.39 5.18
CA VAL A 22 -32.84 1.27 4.30
C VAL A 22 -32.04 0.30 5.16
N GLN A 23 -32.67 -0.81 5.54
CA GLN A 23 -31.99 -1.86 6.27
C GLN A 23 -31.12 -2.60 5.26
N SER A 24 -29.79 -2.62 5.48
CA SER A 24 -28.84 -3.35 4.64
C SER A 24 -29.19 -4.84 4.64
N ALA A 25 -29.29 -5.44 3.47
CA ALA A 25 -29.53 -6.87 3.30
C ALA A 25 -28.21 -7.66 3.25
N THR A 26 -28.32 -8.92 3.62
CA THR A 26 -27.22 -9.89 3.39
C THR A 26 -27.63 -10.85 2.29
N LEU A 27 -26.88 -10.83 1.18
CA LEU A 27 -27.07 -11.69 0.03
C LEU A 27 -25.99 -12.78 0.05
N THR A 28 -26.35 -14.03 -0.20
CA THR A 28 -25.36 -15.12 -0.26
C THR A 28 -25.18 -15.59 -1.69
N VAL A 29 -23.94 -15.62 -2.15
CA VAL A 29 -23.55 -16.17 -3.44
C VAL A 29 -22.91 -17.54 -3.22
N SER A 30 -23.52 -18.56 -3.79
CA SER A 30 -23.09 -19.96 -3.68
C SER A 30 -23.04 -20.63 -5.05
N ARG A 31 -22.87 -21.91 -5.09
CA ARG A 31 -22.74 -22.70 -6.32
C ARG A 31 -23.93 -22.48 -7.28
N GLY A 32 -23.61 -22.02 -8.50
CA GLY A 32 -24.61 -21.77 -9.55
C GLY A 32 -25.06 -20.31 -9.69
N ASN A 33 -24.69 -19.44 -8.75
CA ASN A 33 -25.02 -18.02 -8.80
C ASN A 33 -23.91 -17.22 -9.48
N ASP A 34 -24.28 -16.17 -10.21
CA ASP A 34 -23.36 -15.20 -10.80
C ASP A 34 -23.08 -14.09 -9.78
N LEU A 35 -21.81 -13.92 -9.43
CA LEU A 35 -21.39 -12.88 -8.48
C LEU A 35 -21.63 -11.47 -9.03
N GLN A 36 -21.35 -11.21 -10.33
CA GLN A 36 -21.60 -9.88 -10.90
C GLN A 36 -23.09 -9.57 -10.95
N ALA A 37 -23.95 -10.54 -11.29
CA ALA A 37 -25.39 -10.35 -11.25
C ALA A 37 -25.88 -10.05 -9.81
N THR A 38 -25.28 -10.66 -8.80
CA THR A 38 -25.60 -10.37 -7.39
C THR A 38 -25.11 -8.97 -7.00
N ILE A 39 -23.91 -8.57 -7.44
CA ILE A 39 -23.38 -7.22 -7.26
C ILE A 39 -24.33 -6.19 -7.92
N ASP A 40 -24.79 -6.45 -9.13
CA ASP A 40 -25.68 -5.54 -9.86
C ASP A 40 -27.04 -5.40 -9.15
N TYR A 41 -27.57 -6.48 -8.61
CA TYR A 41 -28.85 -6.54 -7.87
C TYR A 41 -28.78 -5.88 -6.49
N ALA A 42 -27.65 -5.99 -5.80
CA ALA A 42 -27.47 -5.48 -4.44
C ALA A 42 -27.70 -3.96 -4.35
N SER A 43 -28.35 -3.54 -3.29
CA SER A 43 -28.57 -2.13 -2.95
C SER A 43 -27.36 -1.53 -2.23
N ASP A 44 -27.33 -0.20 -2.15
CA ASP A 44 -26.32 0.53 -1.39
C ASP A 44 -26.30 0.10 0.09
N GLY A 45 -25.14 -0.25 0.60
CA GLY A 45 -24.93 -0.72 1.97
C GLY A 45 -25.13 -2.22 2.18
N ASP A 46 -25.51 -3.00 1.16
CA ASP A 46 -25.70 -4.44 1.30
C ASP A 46 -24.39 -5.20 1.50
N THR A 47 -24.47 -6.35 2.13
CA THR A 47 -23.40 -7.32 2.29
C THR A 47 -23.60 -8.53 1.36
N ILE A 48 -22.57 -8.88 0.61
CA ILE A 48 -22.54 -10.09 -0.22
C ILE A 48 -21.60 -11.10 0.42
N LEU A 49 -22.16 -12.22 0.88
CA LEU A 49 -21.37 -13.35 1.40
C LEU A 49 -21.04 -14.31 0.25
N VAL A 50 -19.73 -14.45 0.00
CA VAL A 50 -19.18 -15.33 -1.04
C VAL A 50 -18.87 -16.69 -0.43
N GLY A 51 -19.58 -17.71 -0.86
CA GLY A 51 -19.40 -19.10 -0.38
C GLY A 51 -18.04 -19.69 -0.77
N PRO A 52 -17.68 -20.85 -0.15
CA PRO A 52 -16.44 -21.55 -0.43
C PRO A 52 -16.50 -22.19 -1.83
N LYS A 53 -15.94 -21.51 -2.82
CA LYS A 53 -15.90 -21.92 -4.23
C LYS A 53 -15.06 -20.94 -5.03
N GLU A 54 -14.60 -21.38 -6.18
CA GLU A 54 -14.07 -20.50 -7.22
C GLU A 54 -15.20 -19.88 -8.06
N PHE A 55 -15.17 -18.55 -8.18
CA PHE A 55 -16.06 -17.74 -9.01
C PHE A 55 -15.24 -17.12 -10.13
N GLU A 56 -15.48 -17.57 -11.36
CA GLU A 56 -14.83 -17.01 -12.53
C GLU A 56 -15.61 -15.83 -13.09
N ALA A 57 -14.93 -14.71 -13.26
CA ALA A 57 -15.51 -13.56 -13.94
C ALA A 57 -15.54 -13.75 -15.46
N ALA A 58 -16.58 -13.21 -16.09
CA ALA A 58 -16.63 -12.98 -17.53
C ALA A 58 -16.13 -11.54 -17.80
N PRO A 59 -14.89 -11.35 -18.31
CA PRO A 59 -14.31 -10.03 -18.48
C PRO A 59 -15.14 -9.15 -19.42
N ARG A 60 -15.29 -7.88 -19.07
CA ARG A 60 -16.00 -6.89 -19.89
C ARG A 60 -15.06 -5.76 -20.27
N ALA A 61 -14.90 -5.54 -21.57
CA ALA A 61 -14.09 -4.44 -22.11
C ALA A 61 -14.80 -3.10 -21.90
N PHE A 62 -13.99 -2.07 -21.60
CA PHE A 62 -14.45 -0.68 -21.51
C PHE A 62 -13.33 0.30 -21.86
N VAL A 63 -13.67 1.54 -22.08
CA VAL A 63 -12.69 2.62 -22.21
C VAL A 63 -12.64 3.37 -20.90
N ASP A 64 -11.51 3.29 -20.19
CA ASP A 64 -11.24 4.14 -19.05
C ASP A 64 -10.84 5.54 -19.57
N SER A 65 -11.57 6.56 -19.17
CA SER A 65 -11.32 7.94 -19.60
C SER A 65 -10.10 8.58 -18.91
N LEU A 66 -9.52 7.91 -17.93
CA LEU A 66 -8.40 8.39 -17.12
C LEU A 66 -7.29 7.34 -17.06
N CYS A 67 -6.06 7.77 -17.25
CA CYS A 67 -4.88 6.96 -17.00
C CYS A 67 -4.24 7.33 -15.65
N GLY A 68 -4.22 6.39 -14.71
CA GLY A 68 -3.66 6.63 -13.37
C GLY A 68 -2.18 6.98 -13.39
N ASN A 69 -1.39 6.32 -14.23
CA ASN A 69 0.06 6.45 -14.25
C ASN A 69 0.62 7.20 -15.47
N CYS A 70 -0.20 7.71 -16.39
CA CYS A 70 0.26 8.50 -17.52
C CYS A 70 0.60 9.95 -17.12
N THR A 71 1.51 10.59 -17.86
CA THR A 71 1.78 12.03 -17.70
C THR A 71 0.51 12.83 -17.88
N GLU A 72 -0.21 12.57 -18.98
CA GLU A 72 -1.53 13.13 -19.23
C GLU A 72 -2.62 12.24 -18.65
N GLN A 73 -3.20 12.65 -17.52
CA GLN A 73 -4.21 11.87 -16.83
C GLN A 73 -5.44 11.55 -17.71
N LYS A 74 -5.84 12.48 -18.57
CA LYS A 74 -6.99 12.34 -19.49
C LYS A 74 -6.68 11.52 -20.74
N THR A 75 -5.69 10.65 -20.69
CA THR A 75 -5.42 9.67 -21.76
C THR A 75 -6.47 8.56 -21.69
N PRO A 76 -7.29 8.34 -22.73
CA PRO A 76 -8.20 7.19 -22.76
C PRO A 76 -7.41 5.89 -22.84
N VAL A 77 -7.86 4.87 -22.12
CA VAL A 77 -7.21 3.56 -22.03
C VAL A 77 -8.22 2.46 -22.31
N ASN A 78 -7.87 1.53 -23.22
CA ASN A 78 -8.67 0.34 -23.44
C ASN A 78 -8.36 -0.69 -22.33
N ALA A 79 -9.34 -0.97 -21.50
CA ALA A 79 -9.21 -1.85 -20.35
C ALA A 79 -10.35 -2.86 -20.27
N SER A 80 -10.19 -3.84 -19.40
CA SER A 80 -11.22 -4.81 -19.05
C SER A 80 -11.40 -4.89 -17.53
N TYR A 81 -12.60 -5.25 -17.08
CA TYR A 81 -12.84 -5.57 -15.68
C TYR A 81 -13.49 -6.97 -15.54
N GLY A 82 -13.13 -7.63 -14.45
CA GLY A 82 -13.74 -8.91 -14.06
C GLY A 82 -15.05 -8.68 -13.30
N TYR A 83 -14.97 -7.99 -12.18
CA TYR A 83 -16.11 -7.55 -11.36
C TYR A 83 -16.08 -6.04 -11.20
N ILE A 84 -17.26 -5.40 -11.19
CA ILE A 84 -17.36 -3.96 -10.99
C ILE A 84 -18.37 -3.60 -9.92
N ILE A 85 -17.95 -2.76 -8.98
CA ILE A 85 -18.81 -2.09 -8.00
C ILE A 85 -18.83 -0.61 -8.36
N LYS A 86 -19.97 -0.09 -8.76
CA LYS A 86 -20.08 1.25 -9.31
C LYS A 86 -21.21 2.05 -8.66
N ASN A 87 -20.91 3.26 -8.18
CA ASN A 87 -21.85 4.24 -7.63
C ASN A 87 -22.68 3.68 -6.46
N LYS A 88 -22.14 2.75 -5.69
CA LYS A 88 -22.75 2.20 -4.47
C LYS A 88 -21.70 1.63 -3.53
N SER A 89 -22.03 1.57 -2.26
CA SER A 89 -21.24 0.95 -1.20
C SER A 89 -21.65 -0.51 -1.06
N LEU A 90 -20.71 -1.43 -1.11
CA LEU A 90 -20.98 -2.84 -0.86
C LEU A 90 -19.89 -3.45 0.03
N THR A 91 -20.30 -4.36 0.89
CA THR A 91 -19.40 -5.26 1.61
C THR A 91 -19.38 -6.62 0.95
N ILE A 92 -18.23 -7.04 0.40
CA ILE A 92 -18.05 -8.37 -0.23
C ILE A 92 -17.13 -9.18 0.68
N MET A 93 -17.66 -10.24 1.28
CA MET A 93 -16.97 -11.06 2.28
C MET A 93 -16.99 -12.53 1.91
N GLY A 94 -15.82 -13.14 1.80
CA GLY A 94 -15.71 -14.61 1.71
C GLY A 94 -16.07 -15.28 3.04
N LEU A 95 -16.69 -16.43 2.97
CA LEU A 95 -16.91 -17.27 4.15
C LEU A 95 -15.62 -17.94 4.62
N ASP A 96 -14.70 -18.20 3.69
CA ASP A 96 -13.37 -18.72 3.97
C ASP A 96 -12.34 -18.09 3.04
N ARG A 97 -11.24 -17.59 3.59
CA ARG A 97 -10.20 -16.87 2.83
C ARG A 97 -9.56 -17.72 1.73
N ALA A 98 -9.31 -18.99 2.01
CA ALA A 98 -8.65 -19.90 1.07
C ALA A 98 -9.61 -20.54 0.07
N GLU A 99 -10.89 -20.64 0.40
CA GLU A 99 -11.87 -21.35 -0.42
C GLU A 99 -12.82 -20.41 -1.19
N SER A 100 -13.03 -19.17 -0.74
CA SER A 100 -13.82 -18.16 -1.47
C SER A 100 -12.90 -17.45 -2.48
N ILE A 101 -12.81 -17.99 -3.70
CA ILE A 101 -11.82 -17.58 -4.71
C ILE A 101 -12.51 -16.80 -5.82
N LEU A 102 -12.00 -15.61 -6.13
CA LEU A 102 -12.43 -14.78 -7.26
C LEU A 102 -11.37 -14.79 -8.35
N THR A 103 -11.58 -15.55 -9.41
CA THR A 103 -10.74 -15.59 -10.61
C THR A 103 -11.24 -14.55 -11.59
N THR A 104 -10.45 -13.48 -11.77
CA THR A 104 -10.94 -12.23 -12.39
C THR A 104 -10.82 -12.19 -13.89
N ASN A 105 -9.84 -12.86 -14.49
CA ASN A 105 -9.59 -12.97 -15.93
C ASN A 105 -9.44 -11.64 -16.69
N ALA A 106 -9.23 -10.51 -16.00
CA ALA A 106 -9.24 -9.15 -16.54
C ALA A 106 -8.06 -8.32 -16.03
N GLY A 107 -7.78 -7.20 -16.69
CA GLY A 107 -6.76 -6.25 -16.26
C GLY A 107 -7.14 -5.52 -14.97
N TYR A 108 -8.36 -5.01 -14.87
CA TYR A 108 -8.94 -4.52 -13.62
C TYR A 108 -9.77 -5.65 -13.01
N GLY A 109 -9.15 -6.44 -12.15
CA GLY A 109 -9.77 -7.66 -11.62
C GLY A 109 -11.10 -7.36 -10.90
N ILE A 110 -11.05 -6.65 -9.78
CA ILE A 110 -12.22 -6.09 -9.09
C ILE A 110 -12.09 -4.57 -9.16
N PHE A 111 -13.05 -3.91 -9.78
CA PHE A 111 -13.04 -2.47 -10.00
C PHE A 111 -14.08 -1.74 -9.13
N PHE A 112 -13.61 -1.01 -8.13
CA PHE A 112 -14.42 -0.07 -7.35
C PHE A 112 -14.36 1.32 -7.99
N VAL A 113 -15.50 1.85 -8.39
CA VAL A 113 -15.57 3.19 -8.98
C VAL A 113 -16.73 4.00 -8.39
N ASN A 114 -16.42 5.16 -7.82
CA ASN A 114 -17.38 5.98 -7.08
C ASN A 114 -18.14 5.16 -6.01
N SER A 115 -17.42 4.34 -5.25
CA SER A 115 -17.97 3.41 -4.28
C SER A 115 -17.49 3.80 -2.87
N PRO A 116 -18.19 4.71 -2.21
CA PRO A 116 -17.82 5.12 -0.86
C PRO A 116 -18.14 4.00 0.15
N ASN A 117 -17.28 3.87 1.18
CA ASN A 117 -17.51 2.93 2.30
C ASN A 117 -17.73 1.46 1.88
N SER A 118 -17.01 1.01 0.86
CA SER A 118 -17.03 -0.40 0.45
C SER A 118 -16.02 -1.24 1.23
N ALA A 119 -16.26 -2.55 1.28
CA ALA A 119 -15.31 -3.48 1.89
C ALA A 119 -15.12 -4.74 1.04
N LEU A 120 -13.89 -5.26 1.07
CA LEU A 120 -13.51 -6.55 0.49
C LEU A 120 -12.75 -7.34 1.55
N GLY A 121 -13.20 -8.55 1.88
CA GLY A 121 -12.55 -9.28 2.96
C GLY A 121 -12.71 -10.78 2.91
N ASN A 122 -11.78 -11.45 3.59
CA ASN A 122 -11.79 -12.87 3.86
C ASN A 122 -11.95 -13.76 2.61
N LEU A 123 -11.26 -13.45 1.53
CA LEU A 123 -11.31 -14.15 0.25
C LEU A 123 -9.98 -14.08 -0.52
N THR A 124 -9.87 -14.82 -1.60
CA THR A 124 -8.74 -14.80 -2.53
C THR A 124 -9.14 -14.16 -3.86
N VAL A 125 -8.28 -13.27 -4.38
CA VAL A 125 -8.38 -12.65 -5.71
C VAL A 125 -7.20 -13.10 -6.56
N THR A 126 -7.48 -13.73 -7.70
CA THR A 126 -6.46 -14.36 -8.54
C THR A 126 -6.81 -14.30 -10.03
N GLY A 127 -5.90 -14.78 -10.88
CA GLY A 127 -6.16 -15.02 -12.31
C GLY A 127 -6.33 -13.75 -13.15
N GLY A 128 -5.89 -12.57 -12.66
CA GLY A 128 -5.88 -11.35 -13.46
C GLY A 128 -5.08 -11.53 -14.74
N LYS A 129 -5.51 -10.91 -15.85
CA LYS A 129 -4.85 -10.97 -17.16
C LYS A 129 -4.59 -9.56 -17.66
N ARG A 130 -3.36 -9.32 -18.10
CA ARG A 130 -2.93 -8.02 -18.62
C ARG A 130 -3.73 -7.60 -19.85
N ASP A 131 -4.27 -6.37 -19.87
CA ASP A 131 -4.85 -5.76 -21.03
C ASP A 131 -3.79 -5.46 -22.12
N ALA A 132 -4.21 -5.41 -23.38
CA ALA A 132 -3.32 -5.15 -24.50
C ALA A 132 -2.83 -3.69 -24.55
N ASP A 133 -3.59 -2.76 -23.96
CA ASP A 133 -3.22 -1.35 -23.88
C ASP A 133 -2.11 -1.15 -22.83
N GLY A 134 -0.92 -0.75 -23.27
CA GLY A 134 0.22 -0.54 -22.39
C GLY A 134 0.02 0.53 -21.31
N ASN A 135 -0.95 1.43 -21.49
CA ASN A 135 -1.31 2.47 -20.53
C ASN A 135 -2.32 2.01 -19.48
N ALA A 136 -2.90 0.83 -19.63
CA ALA A 136 -3.83 0.29 -18.64
C ALA A 136 -3.14 0.11 -17.27
N THR A 137 -3.79 0.58 -16.21
CA THR A 137 -3.28 0.50 -14.84
C THR A 137 -3.80 -0.78 -14.19
N ASP A 138 -3.39 -1.91 -14.75
CA ASP A 138 -3.92 -3.24 -14.43
C ASP A 138 -3.51 -3.70 -13.04
N ALA A 139 -4.51 -4.07 -12.23
CA ALA A 139 -4.32 -4.68 -10.92
C ALA A 139 -5.50 -5.59 -10.56
N ALA A 140 -5.22 -6.58 -9.71
CA ALA A 140 -6.24 -7.49 -9.22
C ALA A 140 -7.38 -6.77 -8.50
N VAL A 141 -7.08 -5.66 -7.80
CA VAL A 141 -8.06 -4.76 -7.20
C VAL A 141 -7.71 -3.34 -7.61
N VAL A 142 -8.65 -2.63 -8.24
CA VAL A 142 -8.51 -1.22 -8.60
C VAL A 142 -9.62 -0.41 -7.92
N ALA A 143 -9.24 0.65 -7.20
CA ALA A 143 -10.18 1.60 -6.62
C ALA A 143 -9.95 2.99 -7.23
N ARG A 144 -11.03 3.62 -7.71
CA ARG A 144 -11.02 4.96 -8.24
C ARG A 144 -12.14 5.79 -7.63
N ASN A 145 -11.79 6.95 -7.04
CA ASN A 145 -12.75 7.82 -6.35
C ASN A 145 -13.66 7.02 -5.41
N SER A 146 -13.06 6.16 -4.59
CA SER A 146 -13.75 5.18 -3.75
C SER A 146 -13.05 5.06 -2.42
N ASN A 147 -13.81 4.81 -1.35
CA ASN A 147 -13.26 4.44 -0.05
C ASN A 147 -13.48 2.93 0.16
N VAL A 148 -12.39 2.17 0.28
CA VAL A 148 -12.45 0.71 0.33
C VAL A 148 -11.61 0.15 1.47
N HIS A 149 -12.25 -0.63 2.33
CA HIS A 149 -11.61 -1.41 3.37
C HIS A 149 -11.29 -2.80 2.84
N ILE A 150 -10.00 -3.16 2.76
CA ILE A 150 -9.52 -4.45 2.26
C ILE A 150 -8.82 -5.16 3.42
N HIS A 151 -9.39 -6.26 3.88
CA HIS A 151 -8.83 -6.96 5.03
C HIS A 151 -8.91 -8.48 4.92
N ASN A 152 -7.88 -9.18 5.37
CA ASN A 152 -7.84 -10.63 5.28
C ASN A 152 -8.00 -11.17 3.83
N VAL A 153 -7.38 -10.50 2.86
CA VAL A 153 -7.48 -10.88 1.44
C VAL A 153 -6.14 -11.41 0.95
N ASP A 154 -6.18 -12.53 0.23
CA ASP A 154 -5.07 -13.01 -0.58
C ASP A 154 -5.22 -12.46 -2.01
N VAL A 155 -4.27 -11.64 -2.45
CA VAL A 155 -4.19 -11.11 -3.81
C VAL A 155 -2.98 -11.75 -4.48
N ILE A 156 -3.21 -12.86 -5.16
CA ILE A 156 -2.12 -13.74 -5.57
C ILE A 156 -2.22 -14.20 -7.03
N ASN A 157 -1.05 -14.41 -7.64
CA ASN A 157 -0.92 -15.04 -8.96
C ASN A 157 -1.71 -14.32 -10.07
N ASN A 158 -1.59 -12.97 -10.11
CA ASN A 158 -2.22 -12.18 -11.16
C ASN A 158 -1.18 -11.80 -12.23
N ASP A 159 -1.26 -12.45 -13.40
CA ASP A 159 -0.36 -12.33 -14.57
C ASP A 159 1.10 -12.06 -14.19
N HIS A 160 1.69 -12.99 -13.48
CA HIS A 160 3.05 -12.89 -12.93
C HIS A 160 4.10 -13.08 -14.03
N ARG A 161 4.67 -11.98 -14.50
CA ARG A 161 5.70 -11.96 -15.58
C ARG A 161 6.99 -11.30 -15.13
N ILE A 162 7.63 -11.85 -14.09
CA ILE A 162 8.86 -11.27 -13.52
C ILE A 162 10.01 -11.21 -14.52
N ASP A 163 10.13 -12.20 -15.38
CA ASP A 163 11.24 -12.40 -16.33
C ASP A 163 11.09 -11.61 -17.63
N THR A 164 9.99 -10.89 -17.84
CA THR A 164 9.71 -10.16 -19.08
C THR A 164 9.87 -8.65 -18.94
N VAL A 165 10.06 -7.95 -20.06
CA VAL A 165 10.07 -6.48 -20.13
C VAL A 165 8.65 -5.92 -19.92
N ILE A 166 7.64 -6.68 -20.32
CA ILE A 166 6.23 -6.28 -20.20
C ILE A 166 5.78 -6.52 -18.77
N VAL A 167 5.19 -5.50 -18.16
CA VAL A 167 4.60 -5.63 -16.83
C VAL A 167 3.35 -6.51 -16.87
N GLY A 168 3.12 -7.26 -15.82
CA GLY A 168 1.89 -8.03 -15.63
C GLY A 168 0.81 -7.22 -14.91
N VAL A 169 -0.07 -7.92 -14.21
CA VAL A 169 -1.14 -7.34 -13.38
C VAL A 169 -0.61 -7.10 -11.97
N GLY A 170 -0.78 -5.90 -11.43
CA GLY A 170 -0.40 -5.56 -10.06
C GLY A 170 -1.35 -6.12 -9.00
N GLY A 171 -1.08 -5.82 -7.74
CA GLY A 171 -1.89 -6.26 -6.61
C GLY A 171 -3.11 -5.37 -6.36
N ILE A 172 -2.94 -4.32 -5.53
CA ILE A 172 -4.03 -3.41 -5.13
C ILE A 172 -3.64 -1.99 -5.50
N PHE A 173 -4.43 -1.36 -6.38
CA PHE A 173 -4.17 -0.01 -6.87
C PHE A 173 -5.26 0.97 -6.47
N GLY A 174 -4.85 2.09 -5.85
CA GLY A 174 -5.69 3.24 -5.59
C GLY A 174 -5.34 4.39 -6.54
N ARG A 175 -6.35 5.02 -7.13
CA ARG A 175 -6.15 6.11 -8.08
C ARG A 175 -7.30 7.13 -8.06
N GLU A 176 -7.02 8.34 -8.52
CA GLU A 176 -7.97 9.47 -8.58
C GLU A 176 -8.83 9.58 -7.31
N GLY A 177 -8.18 9.98 -6.19
CA GLY A 177 -8.88 10.25 -4.92
C GLY A 177 -9.41 9.02 -4.19
N ALA A 178 -8.93 7.82 -4.51
CA ALA A 178 -9.29 6.63 -3.73
C ALA A 178 -8.66 6.68 -2.33
N GLU A 179 -9.40 6.19 -1.34
CA GLU A 179 -8.95 6.00 0.03
C GLU A 179 -8.97 4.51 0.37
N LEU A 180 -7.82 3.92 0.68
CA LEU A 180 -7.69 2.50 0.94
C LEU A 180 -7.25 2.23 2.38
N TYR A 181 -7.94 1.29 3.02
CA TYR A 181 -7.55 0.72 4.32
C TYR A 181 -7.21 -0.75 4.11
N ILE A 182 -5.89 -1.06 3.98
CA ILE A 182 -5.41 -2.40 3.64
C ILE A 182 -4.78 -3.02 4.87
N LYS A 183 -5.36 -4.11 5.37
CA LYS A 183 -4.92 -4.73 6.61
C LYS A 183 -4.90 -6.25 6.54
N ASN A 184 -3.81 -6.85 7.05
CA ASN A 184 -3.67 -8.31 7.18
C ASN A 184 -3.88 -9.04 5.83
N CYS A 185 -3.39 -8.44 4.74
CA CYS A 185 -3.47 -9.00 3.39
C CYS A 185 -2.16 -9.69 3.01
N HIS A 186 -2.27 -10.71 2.17
CA HIS A 186 -1.16 -11.38 1.54
C HIS A 186 -1.18 -11.06 0.04
N ILE A 187 -0.19 -10.32 -0.43
CA ILE A 187 -0.09 -9.84 -1.80
C ILE A 187 1.15 -10.48 -2.41
N GLU A 188 0.97 -11.47 -3.26
CA GLU A 188 2.09 -12.30 -3.71
C GLU A 188 1.99 -12.70 -5.18
N ASN A 189 3.16 -12.79 -5.83
CA ASN A 189 3.27 -13.28 -7.20
C ASN A 189 2.36 -12.52 -8.19
N ASN A 190 2.33 -11.18 -8.04
CA ASN A 190 1.66 -10.31 -9.00
C ASN A 190 2.68 -9.70 -9.95
N GLY A 191 2.27 -9.40 -11.17
CA GLY A 191 3.18 -9.07 -12.27
C GLY A 191 3.71 -7.64 -12.28
N TRP A 192 3.31 -6.78 -11.33
CA TRP A 192 3.78 -5.41 -11.19
C TRP A 192 3.92 -4.99 -9.74
N ASP A 193 3.55 -3.77 -9.37
CA ASP A 193 3.58 -3.29 -7.98
C ASP A 193 2.63 -4.12 -7.10
N GLY A 194 3.02 -4.35 -5.85
CA GLY A 194 2.15 -4.99 -4.86
C GLY A 194 0.98 -4.08 -4.50
N ILE A 195 1.28 -2.88 -4.03
CA ILE A 195 0.32 -1.81 -3.78
C ILE A 195 0.83 -0.56 -4.51
N ALA A 196 -0.02 0.08 -5.31
CA ALA A 196 0.32 1.33 -5.97
C ALA A 196 -0.75 2.40 -5.77
N LEU A 197 -0.30 3.63 -5.54
CA LEU A 197 -1.15 4.79 -5.33
C LEU A 197 -0.80 5.89 -6.32
N TYR A 198 -1.81 6.43 -6.97
CA TYR A 198 -1.70 7.45 -8.00
C TYR A 198 -2.72 8.57 -7.81
N ARG A 199 -2.42 9.79 -8.24
CA ARG A 199 -3.39 10.87 -8.48
C ARG A 199 -4.33 11.14 -7.29
N GLY A 200 -3.80 11.65 -6.19
CA GLY A 200 -4.56 12.02 -5.01
C GLY A 200 -5.11 10.84 -4.20
N ALA A 201 -4.72 9.61 -4.54
CA ALA A 201 -5.11 8.46 -3.74
C ALA A 201 -4.37 8.44 -2.40
N SER A 202 -4.99 7.85 -1.39
CA SER A 202 -4.40 7.64 -0.07
C SER A 202 -4.55 6.20 0.40
N ALA A 203 -3.61 5.72 1.21
CA ALA A 203 -3.74 4.41 1.85
C ALA A 203 -3.15 4.38 3.27
N LEU A 204 -3.81 3.59 4.11
CA LEU A 204 -3.23 3.03 5.33
C LEU A 204 -3.01 1.54 5.10
N VAL A 205 -1.73 1.11 5.12
CA VAL A 205 -1.31 -0.28 4.86
C VAL A 205 -0.69 -0.84 6.12
N THR A 206 -1.32 -1.85 6.72
CA THR A 206 -0.85 -2.39 8.00
C THR A 206 -0.87 -3.91 8.03
N ASP A 207 0.16 -4.49 8.66
CA ASP A 207 0.21 -5.91 8.98
C ASP A 207 0.11 -6.83 7.73
N CYS A 208 0.58 -6.36 6.56
CA CYS A 208 0.53 -7.08 5.30
C CYS A 208 1.85 -7.78 4.98
N ILE A 209 1.75 -8.89 4.23
CA ILE A 209 2.89 -9.55 3.59
C ILE A 209 2.79 -9.27 2.09
N ILE A 210 3.80 -8.57 1.55
CA ILE A 210 3.83 -8.09 0.17
C ILE A 210 5.11 -8.64 -0.46
N LYS A 211 4.99 -9.61 -1.36
CA LYS A 211 6.17 -10.32 -1.87
C LYS A 211 6.09 -10.74 -3.34
N ASN A 212 7.27 -10.88 -3.95
CA ASN A 212 7.45 -11.47 -5.27
C ASN A 212 6.67 -10.75 -6.39
N GLY A 213 6.99 -9.49 -6.62
CA GLY A 213 6.49 -8.73 -7.77
C GLY A 213 7.62 -8.03 -8.52
N ARG A 214 7.28 -7.27 -9.56
CA ARG A 214 8.29 -6.70 -10.44
C ARG A 214 8.65 -5.25 -10.12
N GLY A 215 7.69 -4.43 -9.79
CA GLY A 215 7.85 -2.98 -9.59
C GLY A 215 8.28 -2.60 -8.18
N ALA A 216 7.42 -1.92 -7.45
CA ALA A 216 7.57 -1.64 -6.03
C ALA A 216 6.64 -2.51 -5.18
N GLY A 217 7.10 -2.93 -4.00
CA GLY A 217 6.20 -3.57 -3.05
C GLY A 217 5.08 -2.61 -2.64
N ILE A 218 5.46 -1.38 -2.25
CA ILE A 218 4.53 -0.26 -2.09
C ILE A 218 5.07 0.92 -2.90
N GLY A 219 4.38 1.32 -3.96
CA GLY A 219 4.72 2.44 -4.83
C GLY A 219 3.74 3.59 -4.69
N VAL A 220 4.22 4.80 -4.35
CA VAL A 220 3.38 5.98 -4.16
C VAL A 220 3.84 7.08 -5.09
N THR A 221 2.99 7.45 -6.04
CA THR A 221 3.38 8.28 -7.19
C THR A 221 2.47 9.51 -7.34
N TRP A 222 2.98 10.53 -7.99
CA TRP A 222 2.35 11.83 -8.19
C TRP A 222 2.15 12.53 -6.85
N ASP A 223 0.92 12.88 -6.50
CA ASP A 223 0.47 13.55 -5.27
C ASP A 223 -0.23 12.60 -4.28
N ALA A 224 -0.04 11.29 -4.45
CA ALA A 224 -0.63 10.29 -3.57
C ALA A 224 0.05 10.24 -2.19
N THR A 225 -0.65 9.69 -1.20
CA THR A 225 -0.15 9.56 0.16
C THR A 225 -0.26 8.14 0.69
N CYS A 226 0.70 7.71 1.51
CA CYS A 226 0.68 6.38 2.12
C CYS A 226 1.21 6.41 3.55
N VAL A 227 0.51 5.70 4.42
CA VAL A 227 1.00 5.34 5.75
C VAL A 227 1.14 3.82 5.82
N ALA A 228 2.36 3.32 5.99
CA ALA A 228 2.69 1.89 5.97
C ALA A 228 3.30 1.48 7.32
N TYR A 229 2.62 0.63 8.07
CA TYR A 229 3.06 0.15 9.36
C TYR A 229 3.11 -1.37 9.45
N ARG A 230 4.21 -1.93 9.96
CA ARG A 230 4.33 -3.35 10.30
C ARG A 230 4.08 -4.30 9.13
N ASN A 231 4.54 -3.91 7.95
CA ASN A 231 4.46 -4.75 6.76
C ASN A 231 5.79 -5.48 6.54
N ILE A 232 5.72 -6.64 5.89
CA ILE A 232 6.87 -7.34 5.33
C ILE A 232 6.84 -7.12 3.82
N VAL A 233 7.89 -6.51 3.27
CA VAL A 233 8.01 -6.18 1.85
C VAL A 233 9.27 -6.80 1.27
N THR A 234 9.13 -7.75 0.36
CA THR A 234 10.25 -8.55 -0.15
C THR A 234 10.09 -8.94 -1.62
N GLY A 235 11.20 -9.16 -2.32
CA GLY A 235 11.20 -9.72 -3.68
C GLY A 235 10.77 -8.76 -4.79
N TYR A 236 10.81 -7.44 -4.58
CA TYR A 236 10.51 -6.41 -5.56
C TYR A 236 11.77 -5.69 -6.06
N TRP A 237 11.70 -4.97 -7.17
CA TRP A 237 12.78 -4.06 -7.56
C TRP A 237 13.01 -2.96 -6.55
N LYS A 238 11.93 -2.45 -5.94
CA LYS A 238 11.96 -1.47 -4.86
C LYS A 238 11.04 -1.98 -3.75
N GLY A 239 11.50 -1.97 -2.52
CA GLY A 239 10.63 -2.35 -1.41
C GLY A 239 9.52 -1.31 -1.22
N ILE A 240 9.85 -0.11 -0.74
CA ILE A 240 8.89 1.00 -0.58
C ILE A 240 9.44 2.22 -1.33
N GLY A 241 8.65 2.79 -2.24
CA GLY A 241 9.05 3.93 -3.07
C GLY A 241 8.09 5.11 -3.01
N ALA A 242 8.65 6.31 -2.85
CA ALA A 242 7.96 7.60 -2.93
C ALA A 242 8.43 8.35 -4.18
N PHE A 243 7.51 8.70 -5.06
CA PHE A 243 7.81 9.30 -6.37
C PHE A 243 6.98 10.56 -6.62
N GLY A 244 7.51 11.47 -7.43
CA GLY A 244 6.82 12.71 -7.78
C GLY A 244 6.72 13.68 -6.61
N THR A 245 5.52 14.06 -6.19
CA THR A 245 5.24 14.93 -5.04
C THR A 245 4.56 14.17 -3.89
N SER A 246 4.68 12.84 -3.89
CA SER A 246 4.02 11.96 -2.93
C SER A 246 4.51 12.16 -1.50
N TRP A 247 3.68 11.68 -0.56
CA TRP A 247 3.97 11.70 0.88
C TRP A 247 3.85 10.28 1.45
N VAL A 248 4.94 9.78 2.04
CA VAL A 248 5.01 8.42 2.60
C VAL A 248 5.49 8.45 4.04
N VAL A 249 4.77 7.77 4.92
CA VAL A 249 5.19 7.42 6.28
C VAL A 249 5.37 5.91 6.33
N ALA A 250 6.60 5.44 6.54
CA ALA A 250 6.95 4.03 6.59
C ALA A 250 7.62 3.70 7.92
N HIS A 251 6.85 3.12 8.85
CA HIS A 251 7.36 2.79 10.17
C HIS A 251 7.17 1.31 10.51
N ASN A 252 8.13 0.75 11.23
CA ASN A 252 8.08 -0.63 11.72
C ASN A 252 7.88 -1.68 10.60
N ASN A 253 8.39 -1.43 9.39
CA ASN A 253 8.32 -2.39 8.31
C ASN A 253 9.63 -3.19 8.20
N ALA A 254 9.52 -4.48 7.85
CA ALA A 254 10.64 -5.28 7.38
C ALA A 254 10.71 -5.17 5.85
N VAL A 255 11.69 -4.45 5.34
CA VAL A 255 11.93 -4.25 3.91
C VAL A 255 13.18 -5.02 3.52
N ILE A 256 12.99 -6.24 3.07
CA ILE A 256 14.04 -7.25 3.03
C ILE A 256 14.10 -7.97 1.69
N ASP A 257 15.28 -8.45 1.31
CA ASP A 257 15.47 -9.29 0.12
C ASP A 257 14.89 -8.70 -1.18
N ASN A 258 14.77 -7.37 -1.27
CA ASN A 258 14.34 -6.75 -2.52
C ASN A 258 15.48 -6.72 -3.53
N LEU A 259 15.16 -6.78 -4.81
CA LEU A 259 16.13 -6.98 -5.89
C LEU A 259 17.03 -5.77 -6.16
N GLY A 260 16.58 -4.59 -5.81
CA GLY A 260 17.34 -3.33 -5.97
C GLY A 260 17.34 -2.54 -4.68
N TRP A 261 16.49 -1.53 -4.57
CA TRP A 261 16.42 -0.66 -3.41
C TRP A 261 15.52 -1.22 -2.31
N GLY A 262 15.92 -1.06 -1.06
CA GLY A 262 15.02 -1.24 0.06
C GLY A 262 13.96 -0.12 0.07
N MET A 263 14.39 1.12 0.29
CA MET A 263 13.51 2.29 0.28
C MET A 263 14.10 3.41 -0.59
N ILE A 264 13.24 4.10 -1.36
CA ILE A 264 13.69 5.16 -2.29
C ILE A 264 12.71 6.33 -2.33
N ALA A 265 13.25 7.56 -2.34
CA ALA A 265 12.50 8.80 -2.54
C ALA A 265 13.03 9.56 -3.76
N THR A 266 12.14 9.87 -4.72
CA THR A 266 12.49 10.62 -5.94
C THR A 266 11.56 11.80 -6.18
N GLY A 267 11.93 12.69 -7.10
CA GLY A 267 11.18 13.91 -7.36
C GLY A 267 11.21 14.84 -6.17
N SER A 268 10.08 15.41 -5.81
CA SER A 268 9.89 16.25 -4.61
C SER A 268 9.20 15.51 -3.48
N ALA A 269 9.26 14.18 -3.48
CA ALA A 269 8.57 13.35 -2.50
C ALA A 269 9.08 13.59 -1.07
N PHE A 270 8.16 13.44 -0.13
CA PHE A 270 8.48 13.37 1.29
C PHE A 270 8.40 11.93 1.78
N MET A 271 9.41 11.49 2.56
CA MET A 271 9.39 10.17 3.14
C MET A 271 9.86 10.20 4.60
N ASP A 272 9.00 9.76 5.52
CA ASP A 272 9.33 9.54 6.92
C ASP A 272 9.61 8.06 7.15
N ILE A 273 10.87 7.71 7.35
CA ILE A 273 11.38 6.35 7.50
C ILE A 273 11.82 6.16 8.94
N ALA A 274 11.01 5.48 9.76
CA ALA A 274 11.35 5.30 11.17
C ALA A 274 11.11 3.87 11.68
N ASN A 275 12.00 3.40 12.53
CA ASN A 275 11.88 2.10 13.18
C ASN A 275 11.71 0.91 12.20
N ASN A 276 12.29 0.96 11.01
CA ASN A 276 12.25 -0.16 10.07
C ASN A 276 13.52 -1.03 10.18
N VAL A 277 13.42 -2.27 9.70
CA VAL A 277 14.57 -3.07 9.30
C VAL A 277 14.64 -3.09 7.78
N VAL A 278 15.75 -2.56 7.25
CA VAL A 278 16.06 -2.52 5.81
C VAL A 278 17.27 -3.43 5.60
N HIS A 279 17.00 -4.67 5.25
CA HIS A 279 18.00 -5.74 5.33
C HIS A 279 18.11 -6.52 4.03
N HIS A 280 19.33 -6.85 3.64
CA HIS A 280 19.65 -7.75 2.53
C HIS A 280 18.94 -7.38 1.22
N ASN A 281 18.86 -6.07 0.89
CA ASN A 281 18.36 -5.61 -0.41
C ASN A 281 19.50 -5.63 -1.44
N GLY A 282 19.16 -5.85 -2.70
CA GLY A 282 20.11 -6.20 -3.76
C GLY A 282 21.16 -5.12 -4.05
N ASN A 283 20.78 -3.86 -4.02
CA ASN A 283 21.70 -2.74 -4.17
C ASN A 283 21.73 -1.91 -2.88
N CYS A 284 21.13 -0.73 -2.82
CA CYS A 284 21.20 0.05 -1.59
C CYS A 284 20.00 -0.14 -0.65
N GLY A 285 20.24 0.03 0.65
CA GLY A 285 19.19 -0.04 1.66
C GLY A 285 18.22 1.13 1.52
N VAL A 286 18.69 2.37 1.71
CA VAL A 286 17.88 3.59 1.63
C VAL A 286 18.50 4.58 0.67
N ALA A 287 17.70 5.17 -0.22
CA ALA A 287 18.14 6.11 -1.26
C ALA A 287 17.32 7.41 -1.30
N PRO A 288 17.78 8.49 -0.67
CA PRO A 288 17.45 9.85 -1.08
C PRO A 288 17.97 10.13 -2.49
N TRP A 289 17.10 9.96 -3.52
CA TRP A 289 17.57 9.97 -4.92
C TRP A 289 17.57 11.35 -5.57
N SER A 290 16.62 12.20 -5.27
CA SER A 290 16.47 13.47 -5.98
C SER A 290 16.77 14.67 -5.09
N SER A 291 17.31 15.75 -5.66
CA SER A 291 17.63 16.99 -4.95
C SER A 291 16.43 17.62 -4.24
N GLU A 292 15.23 17.40 -4.74
CA GLU A 292 14.01 17.94 -4.15
C GLU A 292 13.32 16.97 -3.18
N SER A 293 13.78 15.71 -3.10
CA SER A 293 13.28 14.76 -2.10
C SER A 293 13.73 15.17 -0.70
N ARG A 294 12.87 14.91 0.28
CA ARG A 294 13.11 15.31 1.67
C ARG A 294 12.44 14.37 2.66
N GLY A 295 12.91 14.39 3.89
CA GLY A 295 12.27 13.56 4.90
C GLY A 295 13.11 13.32 6.14
N ARG A 296 12.81 12.18 6.76
CA ARG A 296 13.46 11.74 7.99
C ARG A 296 13.82 10.25 7.91
N ILE A 297 14.99 9.89 8.40
CA ILE A 297 15.49 8.51 8.51
C ILE A 297 16.00 8.34 9.94
N VAL A 298 15.17 7.74 10.80
CA VAL A 298 15.43 7.70 12.25
C VAL A 298 15.09 6.33 12.84
N ASN A 299 15.91 5.84 13.76
CA ASN A 299 15.71 4.56 14.46
C ASN A 299 15.63 3.33 13.54
N ASN A 300 16.26 3.34 12.36
CA ASN A 300 16.23 2.18 11.47
C ASN A 300 17.46 1.30 11.67
N ILE A 301 17.32 0.01 11.40
CA ILE A 301 18.43 -0.93 11.19
C ILE A 301 18.59 -1.14 9.68
N ILE A 302 19.72 -0.69 9.12
CA ILE A 302 20.05 -0.74 7.69
C ILE A 302 21.29 -1.61 7.53
N THR A 303 21.11 -2.87 7.17
CA THR A 303 22.22 -3.83 7.27
C THR A 303 22.21 -4.88 6.16
N ASN A 304 23.40 -5.39 5.83
CA ASN A 304 23.63 -6.46 4.87
C ASN A 304 23.10 -6.17 3.44
N ASN A 305 22.92 -4.90 3.05
CA ASN A 305 22.47 -4.55 1.71
C ASN A 305 23.62 -4.63 0.71
N GLY A 306 23.28 -4.82 -0.57
CA GLY A 306 24.23 -4.79 -1.68
C GLY A 306 24.67 -6.16 -2.19
N TRP A 307 23.87 -7.22 -2.02
CA TRP A 307 24.27 -8.57 -2.45
C TRP A 307 24.32 -8.75 -3.97
N ARG A 308 23.66 -7.90 -4.75
CA ARG A 308 23.73 -7.91 -6.21
C ARG A 308 24.98 -7.17 -6.74
N THR A 309 25.23 -7.32 -8.03
CA THR A 309 26.18 -6.47 -8.74
C THR A 309 25.61 -5.06 -8.86
N GLU A 310 26.45 -4.05 -8.69
CA GLU A 310 26.08 -2.66 -8.94
C GLU A 310 25.45 -2.51 -10.34
N TRP A 311 24.35 -1.76 -10.39
CA TRP A 311 23.66 -1.47 -11.65
C TRP A 311 23.32 0.01 -11.74
N VAL A 312 22.16 0.43 -11.22
CA VAL A 312 21.75 1.84 -11.22
C VAL A 312 22.19 2.54 -9.95
N CYS A 313 22.35 1.81 -8.86
CA CYS A 313 22.80 2.33 -7.58
C CYS A 313 23.89 1.46 -6.96
N PRO A 314 24.75 2.05 -6.12
CA PRO A 314 25.82 1.32 -5.41
C PRO A 314 25.25 0.33 -4.41
N CYS A 315 26.10 -0.62 -4.01
CA CYS A 315 25.75 -1.70 -3.08
C CYS A 315 26.04 -1.30 -1.62
N VAL A 316 25.36 -0.27 -1.12
CA VAL A 316 25.63 0.37 0.18
C VAL A 316 24.40 0.43 1.10
N GLY A 317 24.61 0.80 2.34
CA GLY A 317 23.50 1.00 3.30
C GLY A 317 22.63 2.21 2.93
N VAL A 318 23.24 3.38 2.84
CA VAL A 318 22.57 4.64 2.51
C VAL A 318 23.28 5.31 1.34
N TRP A 319 22.55 5.63 0.31
CA TRP A 319 23.05 6.36 -0.86
C TRP A 319 22.29 7.66 -1.08
N ASN A 320 22.99 8.78 -0.97
CA ASN A 320 22.41 10.07 -1.27
C ASN A 320 22.84 10.56 -2.64
N TYR A 321 21.93 10.55 -3.59
CA TYR A 321 22.11 11.17 -4.91
C TYR A 321 21.43 12.54 -5.01
N GLY A 322 20.82 13.00 -3.91
CA GLY A 322 20.06 14.22 -3.80
C GLY A 322 20.75 15.32 -2.96
N ASP A 323 19.94 16.09 -2.25
CA ASP A 323 20.36 17.14 -1.30
C ASP A 323 20.22 16.61 0.14
N TRP A 324 21.34 16.20 0.73
CA TRP A 324 21.35 15.66 2.10
C TRP A 324 20.84 16.64 3.16
N ALA A 325 20.97 17.94 2.95
CA ALA A 325 20.50 18.95 3.89
C ALA A 325 18.97 18.96 4.09
N LYS A 326 18.23 18.34 3.17
CA LYS A 326 16.77 18.16 3.26
C LYS A 326 16.34 16.93 4.07
N TRP A 327 17.32 16.16 4.58
CA TRP A 327 17.07 14.93 5.31
C TRP A 327 17.54 15.01 6.75
N GLN A 328 16.64 14.71 7.68
CA GLN A 328 17.01 14.46 9.06
C GLN A 328 17.46 12.99 9.18
N PHE A 329 18.71 12.78 9.63
CA PHE A 329 19.28 11.45 9.78
C PHE A 329 19.88 11.28 11.18
N GLY A 330 19.42 10.29 11.94
CA GLY A 330 19.95 10.05 13.29
C GLY A 330 19.38 8.79 13.95
N TYR A 331 20.12 8.31 14.94
CA TYR A 331 19.74 7.14 15.73
C TYR A 331 19.50 5.88 14.91
N ASN A 332 20.24 5.69 13.82
CA ASN A 332 20.16 4.48 12.99
C ASN A 332 21.34 3.55 13.30
N ILE A 333 21.13 2.25 13.14
CA ILE A 333 22.19 1.28 12.98
C ILE A 333 22.41 1.07 11.49
N VAL A 334 23.59 1.46 10.99
CA VAL A 334 23.99 1.19 9.59
C VAL A 334 25.24 0.32 9.64
N TRP A 335 25.12 -0.95 9.26
CA TRP A 335 26.18 -1.92 9.51
C TRP A 335 26.28 -3.01 8.43
N ASN A 336 27.51 -3.43 8.15
CA ASN A 336 27.84 -4.58 7.29
C ASN A 336 27.19 -4.55 5.88
N ASN A 337 27.07 -3.36 5.28
CA ASN A 337 26.63 -3.26 3.89
C ASN A 337 27.84 -3.46 2.96
N LYS A 338 27.65 -4.14 1.83
CA LYS A 338 28.71 -4.75 1.01
C LYS A 338 29.81 -3.80 0.57
N GLU A 339 29.50 -2.63 0.04
CA GLU A 339 30.46 -1.64 -0.44
C GLU A 339 30.62 -0.44 0.52
N GLY A 340 30.15 -0.59 1.74
CA GLY A 340 30.20 0.42 2.79
C GLY A 340 28.81 0.89 3.23
N ASN A 341 28.78 1.61 4.34
CA ASN A 341 27.55 2.04 4.95
C ASN A 341 26.95 3.26 4.25
N TYR A 342 27.81 4.14 3.69
CA TYR A 342 27.40 5.44 3.13
C TYR A 342 28.06 5.69 1.77
N ARG A 343 27.32 6.31 0.85
CA ARG A 343 27.84 6.75 -0.45
C ARG A 343 27.28 8.14 -0.80
N ASP A 344 28.15 8.99 -1.35
CA ASP A 344 27.89 10.39 -1.73
C ASP A 344 27.45 11.29 -0.56
N ILE A 345 27.75 10.86 0.65
CA ILE A 345 27.73 11.61 1.92
C ILE A 345 28.93 11.15 2.75
N TRP A 346 29.38 12.01 3.68
CA TRP A 346 30.41 11.59 4.64
C TRP A 346 29.82 10.54 5.61
N ASP A 347 30.72 9.81 6.24
CA ASP A 347 30.35 8.81 7.24
C ASP A 347 29.53 9.46 8.37
N GLN A 348 28.36 8.91 8.63
CA GLN A 348 27.43 9.39 9.65
C GLN A 348 27.56 8.61 10.97
N THR A 349 28.50 7.65 11.06
CA THR A 349 28.75 6.90 12.30
C THR A 349 29.15 7.86 13.41
N ASP A 350 28.62 7.68 14.62
CA ASP A 350 28.79 8.51 15.81
C ASP A 350 28.26 9.96 15.67
N ILE A 351 27.54 10.29 14.60
CA ILE A 351 26.88 11.58 14.39
C ILE A 351 25.38 11.39 14.67
N ASN A 352 24.78 12.30 15.43
CA ASN A 352 23.35 12.30 15.78
C ASN A 352 22.85 10.93 16.30
N GLY A 353 23.65 10.23 17.08
CA GLY A 353 23.28 8.94 17.65
C GLY A 353 23.27 7.74 16.68
N ASN A 354 23.76 7.91 15.45
CA ASN A 354 23.95 6.77 14.56
C ASN A 354 25.13 5.92 15.02
N ILE A 355 24.99 4.60 14.92
CA ILE A 355 26.05 3.64 15.27
C ILE A 355 26.27 2.63 14.14
N SER A 356 27.47 2.07 14.08
CA SER A 356 27.83 1.02 13.11
C SER A 356 28.30 -0.23 13.87
N VAL A 357 27.33 -1.03 14.29
CA VAL A 357 27.55 -2.26 15.09
C VAL A 357 26.56 -3.34 14.66
N ASP A 358 26.89 -4.60 14.99
CA ASP A 358 25.93 -5.70 14.84
C ASP A 358 24.67 -5.44 15.69
N PRO A 359 23.47 -5.36 15.10
CA PRO A 359 22.24 -5.15 15.86
C PRO A 359 21.90 -6.29 16.83
N GLY A 360 22.53 -7.43 16.73
CA GLY A 360 22.35 -8.56 17.64
C GLY A 360 20.99 -9.25 17.50
N PHE A 361 20.58 -9.59 16.29
CA PHE A 361 19.37 -10.38 16.06
C PHE A 361 19.49 -11.81 16.62
N VAL A 362 18.37 -12.34 17.14
CA VAL A 362 18.29 -13.74 17.63
C VAL A 362 18.46 -14.73 16.49
N GLY A 363 18.05 -14.39 15.28
CA GLY A 363 18.18 -15.18 14.05
C GLY A 363 18.09 -14.31 12.82
N GLU A 364 18.63 -14.81 11.70
CA GLU A 364 18.80 -14.03 10.45
C GLU A 364 17.48 -13.61 9.76
N SER A 365 16.38 -14.25 10.09
CA SER A 365 15.08 -13.99 9.43
C SER A 365 13.97 -13.48 10.37
N VAL A 366 14.26 -13.30 11.65
CA VAL A 366 13.22 -12.97 12.65
C VAL A 366 13.33 -11.52 13.13
N PHE A 367 14.49 -10.89 13.02
CA PHE A 367 14.79 -9.50 13.43
C PHE A 367 14.44 -9.16 14.88
N ILE A 368 14.25 -10.17 15.72
CA ILE A 368 14.10 -10.01 17.17
C ILE A 368 15.47 -9.70 17.76
N LEU A 369 15.56 -8.68 18.58
CA LEU A 369 16.78 -8.27 19.24
C LEU A 369 17.10 -9.23 20.42
N ARG A 370 18.39 -9.54 20.62
CA ARG A 370 18.84 -10.21 21.85
C ARG A 370 18.78 -9.25 23.02
N ASP A 371 18.63 -9.75 24.24
CA ASP A 371 18.54 -8.94 25.46
C ASP A 371 19.70 -7.94 25.65
N ASN A 372 20.87 -8.22 25.08
CA ASN A 372 22.04 -7.35 25.13
C ASN A 372 22.29 -6.58 23.83
N SER A 373 21.28 -6.45 22.99
CA SER A 373 21.40 -5.72 21.73
C SER A 373 21.72 -4.24 21.96
N PRO A 374 22.64 -3.65 21.16
CA PRO A 374 22.92 -2.23 21.20
C PRO A 374 21.75 -1.37 20.67
N ALA A 375 20.72 -1.98 20.11
CA ALA A 375 19.53 -1.31 19.60
C ALA A 375 18.48 -1.02 20.68
N ILE A 376 18.55 -1.70 21.83
CA ILE A 376 17.56 -1.56 22.90
C ILE A 376 17.75 -0.23 23.63
N ASP A 377 16.67 0.54 23.81
CA ASP A 377 16.61 1.83 24.52
C ASP A 377 17.61 2.89 24.01
N THR A 378 18.07 2.77 22.76
CA THR A 378 19.11 3.67 22.19
C THR A 378 18.62 4.53 21.02
N GLY A 379 17.35 4.45 20.63
CA GLY A 379 16.74 5.26 19.59
C GLY A 379 16.63 6.75 19.93
N HIS A 380 15.89 7.50 19.14
CA HIS A 380 15.70 8.92 19.32
C HIS A 380 15.05 9.24 20.67
N PRO A 381 15.62 10.16 21.50
CA PRO A 381 15.17 10.35 22.89
C PRO A 381 13.74 10.89 23.03
N GLU A 382 13.18 11.49 21.97
CA GLU A 382 11.80 11.99 21.96
C GLU A 382 10.79 10.94 21.46
N ILE A 383 11.24 9.75 21.09
CA ILE A 383 10.39 8.65 20.68
C ILE A 383 10.42 7.60 21.80
N SER A 384 9.24 7.24 22.30
CA SER A 384 9.09 6.21 23.32
C SER A 384 8.43 4.96 22.75
N ASP A 385 8.77 3.84 23.32
CA ASP A 385 8.12 2.57 23.09
C ASP A 385 6.78 2.50 23.83
N GLN A 386 6.00 1.47 23.54
CA GLN A 386 4.66 1.31 24.14
C GLN A 386 4.69 1.05 25.65
N ASP A 387 5.82 0.61 26.20
CA ASP A 387 6.05 0.42 27.63
C ASP A 387 6.52 1.70 28.37
N GLY A 388 6.78 2.77 27.60
CA GLY A 388 7.23 4.06 28.11
C GLY A 388 8.74 4.21 28.20
N THR A 389 9.53 3.21 27.84
CA THR A 389 10.98 3.34 27.71
C THR A 389 11.36 4.14 26.47
N ARG A 390 12.62 4.51 26.34
CA ARG A 390 13.16 5.12 25.13
C ARG A 390 13.07 4.13 23.97
N SER A 391 12.74 4.61 22.78
CA SER A 391 12.56 3.73 21.63
C SER A 391 13.75 2.82 21.37
N ASP A 392 13.49 1.55 21.07
CA ASP A 392 14.43 0.67 20.42
C ASP A 392 14.68 1.13 18.98
N ILE A 393 15.85 0.81 18.44
CA ILE A 393 16.14 0.96 17.02
C ILE A 393 15.63 -0.28 16.28
N GLY A 394 14.83 -0.09 15.22
CA GLY A 394 14.30 -1.17 14.40
C GLY A 394 12.83 -1.51 14.66
N LEU A 395 12.39 -2.69 14.22
CA LEU A 395 10.98 -3.10 14.08
C LEU A 395 10.14 -3.00 15.34
N TYR A 396 10.76 -3.17 16.49
CA TYR A 396 10.06 -3.31 17.78
C TYR A 396 10.06 -2.03 18.60
N GLY A 397 10.75 -0.98 18.10
CA GLY A 397 10.76 0.33 18.72
C GLY A 397 9.63 1.24 18.26
N GLY A 398 9.36 2.26 19.08
CA GLY A 398 8.37 3.29 18.79
C GLY A 398 6.92 2.90 19.07
N PRO A 399 6.01 3.88 18.99
CA PRO A 399 4.62 3.71 19.42
C PRO A 399 3.79 2.79 18.52
N GLN A 400 4.26 2.50 17.29
CA GLN A 400 3.55 1.67 16.30
C GLN A 400 4.03 0.21 16.28
N ALA A 401 5.02 -0.15 17.09
CA ALA A 401 5.53 -1.51 17.17
C ALA A 401 4.45 -2.53 17.57
N LYS A 402 4.58 -3.77 17.09
CA LYS A 402 3.82 -4.88 17.68
C LYS A 402 4.46 -5.24 19.03
N ARG A 403 3.63 -5.43 20.04
CA ARG A 403 4.09 -6.10 21.27
C ARG A 403 4.39 -7.56 20.96
N HIS A 404 5.48 -8.04 21.53
CA HIS A 404 5.83 -9.48 21.55
C HIS A 404 4.97 -10.24 22.54
#